data_51bb24d65a0a87be8626d21b4883f52c
#
_entry.id   51bb24d65a0a87be8626d21b4883f52c
#
_cell.length_a   1.000
_cell.length_b   1.000
_cell.length_c   1.000
_cell.angle_alpha   90.00
_cell.angle_beta   90.00
_cell.angle_gamma   90.00
#
_symmetry.space_group_name_H-M   'P 1'
#
loop_
_entity.id
_entity.type
_entity.pdbx_description
1 polymer ?
#
loop_
_entity_poly.entity_id
_entity_poly.type
_entity_poly.pdbx_seq_one_letter_code
_entity_poly.pdbx_strand_id
1 'polypeptide(L)'
;MGYRKLDERDIAYLKKVTEDGRVLTGSDISQDYSHDELGGVERAPEALVRVLSIGEVSDIMAYASREGIPVVTRGSGTGLVGAAVAIHGGIMLETTQMNHILELDRRNLTVTVEPGVLLMDLAQYVEENGLFYPPDPGEKSATIGGNISTNAGGMRAVKYGVTRDYVRALTVVLPT
;
A
#
# COMPACT_ATOMS: atom_id res chain seq x y z
N MET A 1 -13.99 5.36 21.94
CA MET A 1 -12.65 5.03 22.46
C MET A 1 -11.64 5.82 21.63
N GLY A 2 -10.73 6.58 22.26
CA GLY A 2 -9.64 7.25 21.55
C GLY A 2 -8.50 6.26 21.32
N TYR A 3 -7.86 6.34 20.17
CA TYR A 3 -6.64 5.58 19.90
C TYR A 3 -5.48 6.10 20.74
N ARG A 4 -4.55 5.19 21.13
CA ARG A 4 -3.34 5.56 21.84
C ARG A 4 -2.35 6.23 20.87
N LYS A 5 -1.67 7.29 21.34
CA LYS A 5 -0.55 7.88 20.60
C LYS A 5 0.70 7.01 20.75
N LEU A 6 1.59 7.08 19.76
CA LEU A 6 2.88 6.41 19.81
C LEU A 6 3.77 7.02 20.90
N ASP A 7 4.56 6.18 21.54
CA ASP A 7 5.62 6.57 22.46
C ASP A 7 7.00 6.03 21.98
N GLU A 8 8.07 6.32 22.75
CA GLU A 8 9.42 5.90 22.38
C GLU A 8 9.59 4.38 22.30
N ARG A 9 8.81 3.60 23.07
CA ARG A 9 8.87 2.13 23.05
C ARG A 9 8.29 1.59 21.74
N ASP A 10 7.25 2.25 21.21
CA ASP A 10 6.66 1.89 19.93
C ASP A 10 7.65 2.12 18.79
N ILE A 11 8.30 3.28 18.81
CA ILE A 11 9.31 3.62 17.80
C ILE A 11 10.51 2.65 17.88
N ALA A 12 10.96 2.31 19.07
CA ALA A 12 12.03 1.33 19.26
C ALA A 12 11.62 -0.07 18.74
N TYR A 13 10.37 -0.48 18.96
CA TYR A 13 9.86 -1.73 18.42
C TYR A 13 9.82 -1.72 16.87
N LEU A 14 9.29 -0.65 16.26
CA LEU A 14 9.24 -0.51 14.79
C LEU A 14 10.63 -0.59 14.19
N LYS A 15 11.60 0.13 14.75
CA LYS A 15 13.01 0.09 14.33
C LYS A 15 13.66 -1.28 14.47
N LYS A 16 13.26 -2.06 15.48
CA LYS A 16 13.74 -3.43 15.66
C LYS A 16 13.19 -4.38 14.58
N VAL A 17 11.95 -4.17 14.15
CA VAL A 17 11.29 -5.02 13.13
C VAL A 17 11.79 -4.71 11.74
N THR A 18 12.01 -3.42 11.41
CA THR A 18 12.23 -2.96 10.03
C THR A 18 13.60 -2.36 9.74
N GLU A 19 14.51 -2.28 10.69
CA GLU A 19 15.74 -1.46 10.67
C GLU A 19 15.49 0.05 10.84
N ASP A 20 16.46 0.73 11.46
CA ASP A 20 16.33 2.12 11.91
C ASP A 20 16.04 3.11 10.78
N GLY A 21 16.73 3.00 9.65
CA GLY A 21 16.60 3.95 8.54
C GLY A 21 15.26 3.92 7.79
N ARG A 22 14.38 2.96 8.10
CA ARG A 22 13.07 2.81 7.46
C ARG A 22 11.88 3.28 8.32
N VAL A 23 12.15 3.76 9.52
CA VAL A 23 11.15 4.34 10.43
C VAL A 23 11.39 5.83 10.54
N LEU A 24 10.48 6.64 10.01
CA LEU A 24 10.53 8.09 10.04
C LEU A 24 9.50 8.62 11.04
N THR A 25 9.84 9.72 11.74
CA THR A 25 8.96 10.37 12.72
C THR A 25 9.09 11.88 12.65
N GLY A 26 8.07 12.61 13.08
CA GLY A 26 8.09 14.07 13.18
C GLY A 26 8.48 14.77 11.89
N SER A 27 9.53 15.59 11.93
CA SER A 27 10.01 16.38 10.77
C SER A 27 10.64 15.56 9.65
N ASP A 28 10.99 14.30 9.90
CA ASP A 28 11.59 13.43 8.89
C ASP A 28 10.53 12.87 7.92
N ILE A 29 9.24 12.98 8.28
CA ILE A 29 8.12 12.61 7.41
C ILE A 29 7.82 13.78 6.48
N SER A 30 7.96 13.56 5.14
CA SER A 30 7.57 14.56 4.15
C SER A 30 6.09 14.91 4.28
N GLN A 31 5.74 16.16 3.99
CA GLN A 31 4.35 16.63 3.98
C GLN A 31 3.48 15.86 2.98
N ASP A 32 4.05 15.28 1.94
CA ASP A 32 3.33 14.44 0.95
C ASP A 32 2.62 13.24 1.59
N TYR A 33 3.09 12.78 2.75
CA TYR A 33 2.44 11.69 3.48
C TYR A 33 1.26 12.15 4.35
N SER A 34 0.96 13.45 4.39
CA SER A 34 -0.18 13.97 5.14
C SER A 34 -1.50 13.93 4.39
N HIS A 35 -1.48 13.78 3.06
CA HIS A 35 -2.66 13.83 2.19
C HIS A 35 -2.60 12.78 1.07
N ASP A 36 -3.71 12.55 0.39
CA ASP A 36 -3.81 11.89 -0.91
C ASP A 36 -4.44 12.87 -1.93
N GLU A 37 -4.82 12.40 -3.11
CA GLU A 37 -5.37 13.25 -4.17
C GLU A 37 -6.85 13.66 -3.95
N LEU A 38 -7.49 13.24 -2.87
CA LEU A 38 -8.86 13.65 -2.54
C LEU A 38 -8.96 15.17 -2.31
N GLY A 39 -7.93 15.75 -1.68
CA GLY A 39 -7.97 17.12 -1.20
C GLY A 39 -8.85 17.32 0.04
N GLY A 40 -8.57 18.34 0.84
CA GLY A 40 -9.38 18.72 2.01
C GLY A 40 -9.28 17.81 3.23
N VAL A 41 -8.60 16.68 3.13
CA VAL A 41 -8.27 15.80 4.25
C VAL A 41 -6.76 15.72 4.37
N GLU A 42 -6.22 16.25 5.47
CA GLU A 42 -4.79 16.36 5.65
C GLU A 42 -4.40 16.01 7.09
N ARG A 43 -3.58 14.99 7.26
CA ARG A 43 -3.01 14.60 8.55
C ARG A 43 -1.79 13.71 8.38
N ALA A 44 -0.65 14.13 8.92
CA ALA A 44 0.55 13.30 8.98
C ALA A 44 0.39 12.13 9.97
N PRO A 45 0.97 10.96 9.67
CA PRO A 45 1.09 9.87 10.64
C PRO A 45 2.07 10.25 11.76
N GLU A 46 1.99 9.54 12.89
CA GLU A 46 2.95 9.71 13.99
C GLU A 46 4.28 8.97 13.69
N ALA A 47 4.20 7.86 12.94
CA ALA A 47 5.34 7.17 12.37
C ALA A 47 5.03 6.71 10.94
N LEU A 48 5.99 6.85 10.04
CA LEU A 48 5.99 6.27 8.70
C LEU A 48 6.99 5.11 8.67
N VAL A 49 6.55 3.93 8.27
CA VAL A 49 7.38 2.72 8.20
C VAL A 49 7.39 2.20 6.76
N ARG A 50 8.57 2.16 6.15
CA ARG A 50 8.78 1.59 4.82
C ARG A 50 9.01 0.09 4.95
N VAL A 51 7.99 -0.69 4.63
CA VAL A 51 8.04 -2.15 4.76
C VAL A 51 8.58 -2.81 3.49
N LEU A 52 9.30 -3.92 3.66
CA LEU A 52 9.92 -4.70 2.57
C LEU A 52 9.38 -6.12 2.48
N SER A 53 8.61 -6.59 3.46
CA SER A 53 8.15 -7.97 3.49
C SER A 53 6.80 -8.13 4.18
N ILE A 54 6.12 -9.23 3.84
CA ILE A 54 4.88 -9.66 4.51
C ILE A 54 5.13 -9.90 6.00
N GLY A 55 6.32 -10.42 6.37
CA GLY A 55 6.70 -10.66 7.77
C GLY A 55 6.70 -9.37 8.58
N GLU A 56 7.34 -8.31 8.08
CA GLU A 56 7.36 -6.99 8.74
C GLU A 56 5.93 -6.43 8.89
N VAL A 57 5.12 -6.52 7.84
CA VAL A 57 3.72 -6.08 7.91
C VAL A 57 2.95 -6.85 8.98
N SER A 58 3.11 -8.18 9.04
CA SER A 58 2.45 -9.04 10.02
C SER A 58 2.86 -8.69 11.46
N ASP A 59 4.15 -8.52 11.71
CA ASP A 59 4.67 -8.21 13.05
C ASP A 59 4.20 -6.84 13.54
N ILE A 60 4.21 -5.83 12.65
CA ILE A 60 3.72 -4.49 12.96
C ILE A 60 2.21 -4.50 13.20
N MET A 61 1.44 -5.19 12.38
CA MET A 61 -0.02 -5.28 12.55
C MET A 61 -0.40 -6.00 13.85
N ALA A 62 0.27 -7.10 14.19
CA ALA A 62 0.08 -7.80 15.46
C ALA A 62 0.41 -6.91 16.67
N TYR A 63 1.50 -6.16 16.59
CA TYR A 63 1.88 -5.19 17.62
C TYR A 63 0.83 -4.09 17.75
N ALA A 64 0.48 -3.43 16.65
CA ALA A 64 -0.45 -2.31 16.64
C ALA A 64 -1.85 -2.72 17.15
N SER A 65 -2.32 -3.91 16.76
CA SER A 65 -3.58 -4.47 17.24
C SER A 65 -3.58 -4.67 18.75
N ARG A 66 -2.52 -5.25 19.31
CA ARG A 66 -2.37 -5.47 20.76
C ARG A 66 -2.31 -4.17 21.55
N GLU A 67 -1.61 -3.16 21.01
CA GLU A 67 -1.39 -1.87 21.68
C GLU A 67 -2.50 -0.85 21.42
N GLY A 68 -3.49 -1.15 20.58
CA GLY A 68 -4.58 -0.23 20.23
C GLY A 68 -4.11 0.98 19.40
N ILE A 69 -3.11 0.79 18.54
CA ILE A 69 -2.53 1.82 17.68
C ILE A 69 -3.21 1.75 16.29
N PRO A 70 -3.71 2.86 15.74
CA PRO A 70 -4.25 2.86 14.40
C PRO A 70 -3.16 2.68 13.35
N VAL A 71 -3.49 1.94 12.29
CA VAL A 71 -2.60 1.72 11.15
C VAL A 71 -3.30 2.14 9.87
N VAL A 72 -2.59 2.83 9.00
CA VAL A 72 -3.01 3.12 7.64
C VAL A 72 -1.97 2.59 6.65
N THR A 73 -2.42 1.98 5.57
CA THR A 73 -1.54 1.50 4.50
C THR A 73 -1.50 2.52 3.37
N ARG A 74 -0.31 2.78 2.83
CA ARG A 74 -0.11 3.71 1.72
C ARG A 74 0.77 3.07 0.64
N GLY A 75 0.28 3.11 -0.60
CA GLY A 75 1.09 2.94 -1.80
C GLY A 75 1.62 4.30 -2.28
N SER A 76 1.45 4.64 -3.55
CA SER A 76 1.89 5.93 -4.13
C SER A 76 1.09 7.15 -3.62
N GLY A 77 -0.02 6.96 -2.92
CA GLY A 77 -0.83 8.06 -2.40
C GLY A 77 -1.75 8.74 -3.42
N THR A 78 -1.92 8.17 -4.59
CA THR A 78 -2.71 8.69 -5.73
C THR A 78 -4.22 8.46 -5.58
N GLY A 79 -4.69 7.98 -4.43
CA GLY A 79 -6.10 7.72 -4.16
C GLY A 79 -6.95 8.99 -4.04
N LEU A 80 -8.25 8.87 -4.38
CA LEU A 80 -9.22 9.96 -4.36
C LEU A 80 -10.30 9.77 -3.27
N VAL A 81 -9.99 9.00 -2.21
CA VAL A 81 -10.99 8.63 -1.18
C VAL A 81 -10.51 8.86 0.26
N GLY A 82 -9.35 9.46 0.45
CA GLY A 82 -8.77 9.72 1.77
C GLY A 82 -8.26 8.47 2.50
N ALA A 83 -8.23 7.30 1.84
CA ALA A 83 -7.87 6.04 2.48
C ALA A 83 -6.38 5.93 2.85
N ALA A 84 -5.52 6.72 2.20
CA ALA A 84 -4.08 6.76 2.47
C ALA A 84 -3.68 7.87 3.47
N VAL A 85 -4.65 8.48 4.17
CA VAL A 85 -4.41 9.56 5.13
C VAL A 85 -4.60 9.06 6.56
N ALA A 86 -3.64 9.34 7.43
CA ALA A 86 -3.64 8.89 8.84
C ALA A 86 -4.56 9.75 9.72
N ILE A 87 -5.87 9.78 9.44
CA ILE A 87 -6.85 10.67 10.12
C ILE A 87 -6.90 10.48 11.64
N HIS A 88 -6.44 9.36 12.14
CA HIS A 88 -6.34 9.07 13.57
C HIS A 88 -4.90 9.10 14.11
N GLY A 89 -3.93 9.55 13.30
CA GLY A 89 -2.50 9.43 13.62
C GLY A 89 -2.02 7.99 13.50
N GLY A 90 -1.13 7.56 14.42
CA GLY A 90 -0.61 6.21 14.48
C GLY A 90 0.42 5.90 13.40
N ILE A 91 0.47 4.64 12.94
CA ILE A 91 1.49 4.12 12.04
C ILE A 91 0.99 4.16 10.60
N MET A 92 1.77 4.70 9.68
CA MET A 92 1.59 4.53 8.24
C MET A 92 2.56 3.47 7.72
N LEU A 93 2.03 2.41 7.10
CA LEU A 93 2.82 1.40 6.40
C LEU A 93 2.93 1.79 4.93
N GLU A 94 4.12 2.19 4.50
CA GLU A 94 4.41 2.55 3.13
C GLU A 94 4.94 1.31 2.40
N THR A 95 4.23 0.89 1.34
CA THR A 95 4.43 -0.40 0.66
C THR A 95 5.13 -0.27 -0.69
N THR A 96 5.53 0.91 -1.11
CA THR A 96 6.11 1.14 -2.47
C THR A 96 7.42 0.40 -2.71
N GLN A 97 8.12 0.02 -1.64
CA GLN A 97 9.36 -0.77 -1.73
C GLN A 97 9.12 -2.29 -1.86
N MET A 98 7.89 -2.76 -1.62
CA MET A 98 7.46 -4.12 -1.96
C MET A 98 6.99 -4.14 -3.42
N ASN A 99 7.92 -4.08 -4.36
CA ASN A 99 7.63 -3.76 -5.77
C ASN A 99 8.14 -4.81 -6.77
N HIS A 100 8.30 -6.05 -6.35
CA HIS A 100 8.76 -7.12 -7.21
C HIS A 100 7.61 -7.80 -7.95
N ILE A 101 7.83 -8.10 -9.24
CA ILE A 101 7.03 -9.05 -9.99
C ILE A 101 7.63 -10.43 -9.72
N LEU A 102 6.89 -11.28 -8.99
CA LEU A 102 7.42 -12.53 -8.44
C LEU A 102 7.35 -13.68 -9.43
N GLU A 103 6.25 -13.78 -10.21
CA GLU A 103 6.03 -14.88 -11.13
C GLU A 103 5.09 -14.47 -12.28
N LEU A 104 5.35 -14.97 -13.48
CA LEU A 104 4.44 -14.91 -14.61
C LEU A 104 4.10 -16.34 -15.07
N ASP A 105 2.89 -16.79 -14.77
CA ASP A 105 2.36 -18.07 -15.27
C ASP A 105 1.61 -17.87 -16.58
N ARG A 106 2.29 -18.16 -17.67
CA ARG A 106 1.73 -18.05 -19.03
C ARG A 106 0.63 -19.05 -19.33
N ARG A 107 0.57 -20.20 -18.63
CA ARG A 107 -0.45 -21.23 -18.86
C ARG A 107 -1.78 -20.80 -18.27
N ASN A 108 -1.74 -20.24 -17.08
CA ASN A 108 -2.92 -19.78 -16.36
C ASN A 108 -3.23 -18.30 -16.63
N LEU A 109 -2.37 -17.59 -17.38
CA LEU A 109 -2.47 -16.14 -17.63
C LEU A 109 -2.56 -15.35 -16.32
N THR A 110 -1.70 -15.68 -15.37
CA THR A 110 -1.63 -15.00 -14.08
C THR A 110 -0.24 -14.44 -13.83
N VAL A 111 -0.18 -13.35 -13.09
CA VAL A 111 1.05 -12.75 -12.59
C VAL A 111 0.93 -12.56 -11.08
N THR A 112 1.98 -12.98 -10.35
CA THR A 112 2.09 -12.76 -8.91
C THR A 112 3.01 -11.56 -8.67
N VAL A 113 2.50 -10.57 -7.96
CA VAL A 113 3.21 -9.31 -7.72
C VAL A 113 3.11 -8.89 -6.26
N GLU A 114 4.05 -8.12 -5.79
CA GLU A 114 3.99 -7.41 -4.52
C GLU A 114 3.09 -6.16 -4.63
N PRO A 115 2.54 -5.66 -3.52
CA PRO A 115 1.53 -4.59 -3.54
C PRO A 115 2.04 -3.25 -4.05
N GLY A 116 3.34 -2.98 -3.95
CA GLY A 116 4.00 -1.73 -4.38
C GLY A 116 4.37 -1.68 -5.86
N VAL A 117 4.17 -2.75 -6.63
CA VAL A 117 4.38 -2.72 -8.09
C VAL A 117 3.49 -1.64 -8.71
N LEU A 118 4.07 -0.78 -9.55
CA LEU A 118 3.31 0.25 -10.25
C LEU A 118 2.48 -0.35 -11.39
N LEU A 119 1.31 0.23 -11.62
CA LEU A 119 0.44 -0.18 -12.74
C LEU A 119 1.18 -0.14 -14.09
N MET A 120 1.97 0.94 -14.31
CA MET A 120 2.74 1.08 -15.55
C MET A 120 3.78 -0.01 -15.73
N ASP A 121 4.47 -0.39 -14.65
CA ASP A 121 5.53 -1.42 -14.69
C ASP A 121 4.92 -2.80 -14.96
N LEU A 122 3.79 -3.11 -14.31
CA LEU A 122 3.06 -4.35 -14.60
C LEU A 122 2.58 -4.40 -16.06
N ALA A 123 1.97 -3.32 -16.56
CA ALA A 123 1.48 -3.25 -17.93
C ALA A 123 2.62 -3.47 -18.94
N GLN A 124 3.74 -2.76 -18.76
CA GLN A 124 4.91 -2.91 -19.60
C GLN A 124 5.45 -4.35 -19.56
N TYR A 125 5.64 -4.89 -18.36
CA TYR A 125 6.18 -6.24 -18.18
C TYR A 125 5.34 -7.32 -18.89
N VAL A 126 4.02 -7.27 -18.78
CA VAL A 126 3.16 -8.27 -19.45
C VAL A 126 3.12 -8.06 -20.97
N GLU A 127 3.19 -6.81 -21.47
CA GLU A 127 3.26 -6.49 -22.90
C GLU A 127 4.57 -7.01 -23.53
N GLU A 128 5.71 -6.83 -22.88
CA GLU A 128 7.00 -7.39 -23.29
C GLU A 128 6.96 -8.93 -23.36
N ASN A 129 6.07 -9.55 -22.59
CA ASN A 129 5.83 -10.98 -22.61
C ASN A 129 4.70 -11.43 -23.56
N GLY A 130 4.19 -10.53 -24.44
CA GLY A 130 3.15 -10.83 -25.43
C GLY A 130 1.76 -11.01 -24.82
N LEU A 131 1.52 -10.45 -23.64
CA LEU A 131 0.25 -10.47 -22.91
C LEU A 131 -0.30 -9.04 -22.76
N PHE A 132 -1.49 -8.92 -22.18
CA PHE A 132 -2.14 -7.64 -22.00
C PHE A 132 -2.83 -7.57 -20.64
N TYR A 133 -2.60 -6.48 -19.86
CA TYR A 133 -3.32 -6.19 -18.62
C TYR A 133 -4.43 -5.17 -18.91
N PRO A 134 -5.70 -5.59 -18.91
CA PRO A 134 -6.80 -4.75 -19.38
C PRO A 134 -7.18 -3.56 -18.49
N PRO A 135 -7.18 -3.65 -17.14
CA PRO A 135 -7.56 -2.51 -16.30
C PRO A 135 -6.69 -1.27 -16.56
N ASP A 136 -7.33 -0.12 -16.75
CA ASP A 136 -6.64 1.15 -17.01
C ASP A 136 -7.33 2.27 -16.23
N PRO A 137 -7.05 2.40 -14.92
CA PRO A 137 -7.64 3.43 -14.07
C PRO A 137 -7.18 4.87 -14.40
N GLY A 138 -6.28 5.03 -15.36
CA GLY A 138 -5.79 6.34 -15.79
C GLY A 138 -4.53 6.78 -15.06
N GLU A 139 -4.46 6.59 -13.74
CA GLU A 139 -3.28 6.90 -12.93
C GLU A 139 -2.28 5.74 -12.98
N LYS A 140 -1.25 5.91 -13.78
CA LYS A 140 -0.27 4.85 -14.07
C LYS A 140 0.78 4.67 -13.01
N SER A 141 1.00 5.67 -12.17
CA SER A 141 1.90 5.61 -11.01
C SER A 141 1.22 5.01 -9.77
N ALA A 142 -0.07 4.66 -9.86
CA ALA A 142 -0.75 3.94 -8.79
C ALA A 142 -0.12 2.55 -8.57
N THR A 143 -0.07 2.12 -7.32
CA THR A 143 0.39 0.76 -6.98
C THR A 143 -0.72 -0.26 -7.18
N ILE A 144 -0.35 -1.51 -7.52
CA ILE A 144 -1.32 -2.59 -7.69
C ILE A 144 -2.10 -2.86 -6.41
N GLY A 145 -1.45 -2.82 -5.24
CA GLY A 145 -2.13 -2.93 -3.94
C GLY A 145 -3.18 -1.83 -3.72
N GLY A 146 -2.86 -0.59 -4.12
CA GLY A 146 -3.80 0.52 -4.08
C GLY A 146 -4.99 0.31 -5.03
N ASN A 147 -4.73 -0.10 -6.28
CA ASN A 147 -5.76 -0.39 -7.27
C ASN A 147 -6.72 -1.50 -6.80
N ILE A 148 -6.20 -2.54 -6.15
CA ILE A 148 -7.02 -3.62 -5.57
C ILE A 148 -7.87 -3.09 -4.43
N SER A 149 -7.28 -2.33 -3.50
CA SER A 149 -7.96 -1.82 -2.30
C SER A 149 -9.13 -0.90 -2.62
N THR A 150 -9.03 -0.11 -3.67
CA THR A 150 -10.09 0.82 -4.11
C THR A 150 -10.94 0.27 -5.25
N ASN A 151 -10.63 -0.92 -5.74
CA ASN A 151 -11.24 -1.50 -6.94
C ASN A 151 -11.19 -0.52 -8.12
N ALA A 152 -9.99 -0.02 -8.43
CA ALA A 152 -9.78 1.01 -9.43
C ALA A 152 -10.33 0.59 -10.81
N GLY A 153 -11.11 1.48 -11.40
CA GLY A 153 -11.71 1.30 -12.73
C GLY A 153 -10.93 2.04 -13.81
N GLY A 154 -11.63 2.81 -14.63
CA GLY A 154 -11.04 3.69 -15.63
C GLY A 154 -11.74 3.63 -16.98
N MET A 155 -11.11 4.24 -17.99
CA MET A 155 -11.74 4.45 -19.30
C MET A 155 -12.08 3.15 -20.04
N ARG A 156 -11.36 2.07 -19.78
CA ARG A 156 -11.58 0.76 -20.42
C ARG A 156 -12.57 -0.13 -19.66
N ALA A 157 -13.07 0.32 -18.50
CA ALA A 157 -13.87 -0.52 -17.60
C ALA A 157 -15.19 -1.00 -18.23
N VAL A 158 -15.82 -0.20 -19.10
CA VAL A 158 -17.05 -0.61 -19.82
C VAL A 158 -16.83 -1.88 -20.66
N LYS A 159 -15.65 -2.04 -21.26
CA LYS A 159 -15.32 -3.21 -22.07
C LYS A 159 -14.70 -4.34 -21.27
N TYR A 160 -13.78 -4.02 -20.38
CA TYR A 160 -12.91 -5.02 -19.77
C TYR A 160 -13.21 -5.27 -18.29
N GLY A 161 -14.06 -4.48 -17.67
CA GLY A 161 -14.27 -4.55 -16.22
C GLY A 161 -13.25 -3.73 -15.43
N VAL A 162 -13.19 -3.97 -14.13
CA VAL A 162 -12.40 -3.21 -13.16
C VAL A 162 -11.35 -4.12 -12.49
N THR A 163 -10.51 -3.58 -11.64
CA THR A 163 -9.38 -4.31 -11.04
C THR A 163 -9.79 -5.63 -10.38
N ARG A 164 -10.89 -5.68 -9.60
CA ARG A 164 -11.34 -6.90 -8.91
C ARG A 164 -11.63 -8.07 -9.85
N ASP A 165 -12.01 -7.79 -11.09
CA ASP A 165 -12.36 -8.82 -12.08
C ASP A 165 -11.12 -9.61 -12.54
N TYR A 166 -9.91 -9.08 -12.22
CA TYR A 166 -8.62 -9.66 -12.56
C TYR A 166 -7.88 -10.23 -11.36
N VAL A 167 -8.39 -10.04 -10.12
CA VAL A 167 -7.77 -10.60 -8.93
C VAL A 167 -8.17 -12.07 -8.74
N ARG A 168 -7.19 -12.97 -8.73
CA ARG A 168 -7.40 -14.40 -8.54
C ARG A 168 -7.19 -14.85 -7.11
N ALA A 169 -6.19 -14.32 -6.45
CA ALA A 169 -5.87 -14.63 -5.06
C ALA A 169 -5.16 -13.45 -4.40
N LEU A 170 -5.21 -13.39 -3.07
CA LEU A 170 -4.53 -12.40 -2.26
C LEU A 170 -3.88 -13.09 -1.05
N THR A 171 -2.66 -12.67 -0.72
CA THR A 171 -2.11 -12.86 0.62
C THR A 171 -2.42 -11.61 1.42
N VAL A 172 -3.13 -11.76 2.55
CA VAL A 172 -3.64 -10.64 3.34
C VAL A 172 -3.16 -10.75 4.77
N VAL A 173 -2.70 -9.65 5.35
CA VAL A 173 -2.48 -9.50 6.79
C VAL A 173 -3.70 -8.83 7.38
N LEU A 174 -4.38 -9.52 8.31
CA LEU A 174 -5.58 -9.02 8.97
C LEU A 174 -5.22 -8.18 10.20
N PRO A 175 -6.11 -7.26 10.64
CA PRO A 175 -5.89 -6.42 11.82
C PRO A 175 -6.07 -7.17 13.16
N THR A 176 -6.25 -8.47 13.12
CA THR A 176 -6.51 -9.31 14.31
C THR A 176 -5.34 -10.22 14.63
#